data_ea7e8c7e1b8fb21e0e8761456b8c14de
#
_entry.id   ea7e8c7e1b8fb21e0e8761456b8c14de
#
_cell.length_a   1.000
_cell.length_b   1.000
_cell.length_c   1.000
_cell.angle_alpha   90.00
_cell.angle_beta   90.00
_cell.angle_gamma   90.00
#
_symmetry.space_group_name_H-M   'P 1'
#
loop_
_entity.id
_entity.type
_entity.pdbx_description
1 polymer ?
#
loop_
_entity_poly.entity_id
_entity_poly.type
_entity_poly.pdbx_seq_one_letter_code
_entity_poly.pdbx_strand_id
1 'polypeptide(L)'
;MEVFVARQPIFDRKREVVAYELLFRSDAAATSYSATDSAEATTNVIANSLLSIGIGQMIGDKKAFINFDKAVLLGGLHAILPPEALVVELLETIEADAEVLAACANLSQQGYTIALDDYIPQHMEPLAKYANIIKVDMRSLDKAEQTRLLATYKPRGIAMLAEKVETAEEFEWALGAGYDYFQGYFFARPSTLRARQMPSTKLACLRLLSMVQQPDLDFVALEKLISSDVSFAFKLMRFANSALFARSGDVQSIQHALVITGEKGIRHWAVLAALQVMAKDKPAELVVYSLIRARFCERLVQIGGDSRAHLGFLMGLFSLLDGLLDLPIEEALATMKLCPEVSRAILGTAGEGDLFRNVLELARAFEAAQWDVVIESAARLRIERSMVGELYASATLWSQQVLRATARMTDTRKHGRRALAGTMQVLLDPGSGRERILNARVLNVSKMGLQIQVGEQLSTRTYVSCNDTKLGISGRGCVRYCTHSKGKYLVGLEFSGGTGWKDPLK
;
A
#
# COMPACT_ATOMS: atom_id res chain seq x y z
N MET A 1 7.36 -13.48 -23.38
CA MET A 1 6.59 -14.28 -22.42
C MET A 1 5.92 -13.28 -21.48
N GLU A 2 4.61 -13.30 -21.42
CA GLU A 2 3.84 -12.32 -20.63
C GLU A 2 3.70 -12.86 -19.21
N VAL A 3 3.89 -11.97 -18.22
CA VAL A 3 3.73 -12.33 -16.80
C VAL A 3 2.77 -11.37 -16.15
N PHE A 4 1.73 -11.90 -15.57
CA PHE A 4 0.83 -11.15 -14.69
C PHE A 4 1.32 -11.26 -13.26
N VAL A 5 1.32 -10.14 -12.54
CA VAL A 5 1.64 -10.11 -11.11
C VAL A 5 0.54 -9.38 -10.39
N ALA A 6 -0.24 -10.10 -9.59
CA ALA A 6 -1.15 -9.52 -8.62
C ALA A 6 -0.50 -9.55 -7.23
N ARG A 7 -1.01 -8.72 -6.32
CA ARG A 7 -0.57 -8.75 -4.93
C ARG A 7 -1.76 -8.86 -3.99
N GLN A 8 -1.61 -9.65 -2.92
CA GLN A 8 -2.59 -9.75 -1.86
C GLN A 8 -1.96 -9.38 -0.51
N PRO A 9 -2.60 -8.52 0.31
CA PRO A 9 -2.06 -8.11 1.59
C PRO A 9 -2.20 -9.22 2.64
N ILE A 10 -1.16 -9.34 3.48
CA ILE A 10 -1.16 -10.17 4.68
C ILE A 10 -1.12 -9.24 5.88
N PHE A 11 -2.08 -9.41 6.77
CA PHE A 11 -2.31 -8.56 7.94
C PHE A 11 -1.83 -9.23 9.22
N ASP A 12 -1.42 -8.42 10.19
CA ASP A 12 -1.20 -8.84 11.56
C ASP A 12 -2.49 -8.79 12.40
N ARG A 13 -2.38 -9.13 13.68
CA ARG A 13 -3.47 -9.09 14.67
C ARG A 13 -4.06 -7.69 14.90
N LYS A 14 -3.36 -6.62 14.48
CA LYS A 14 -3.81 -5.22 14.56
C LYS A 14 -4.43 -4.73 13.26
N ARG A 15 -4.59 -5.62 12.28
CA ARG A 15 -5.02 -5.30 10.90
C ARG A 15 -4.06 -4.35 10.18
N GLU A 16 -2.76 -4.37 10.53
CA GLU A 16 -1.72 -3.67 9.79
C GLU A 16 -1.10 -4.62 8.77
N VAL A 17 -0.86 -4.13 7.55
CA VAL A 17 -0.21 -4.94 6.52
C VAL A 17 1.25 -5.15 6.89
N VAL A 18 1.67 -6.41 6.96
CA VAL A 18 3.04 -6.83 7.27
C VAL A 18 3.78 -7.38 6.06
N ALA A 19 3.05 -7.93 5.11
CA ALA A 19 3.60 -8.51 3.88
C ALA A 19 2.58 -8.47 2.74
N TYR A 20 3.04 -8.78 1.54
CA TYR A 20 2.19 -9.04 0.38
C TYR A 20 2.56 -10.39 -0.23
N GLU A 21 1.57 -11.20 -0.54
CA GLU A 21 1.76 -12.34 -1.43
C GLU A 21 1.75 -11.84 -2.87
N LEU A 22 2.73 -12.26 -3.66
CA LEU A 22 2.86 -11.96 -5.08
C LEU A 22 2.44 -13.19 -5.89
N LEU A 23 1.32 -13.05 -6.60
CA LEU A 23 0.72 -14.11 -7.40
C LEU A 23 1.10 -13.93 -8.86
N PHE A 24 1.85 -14.89 -9.38
CA PHE A 24 2.36 -14.89 -10.75
C PHE A 24 1.57 -15.84 -11.64
N ARG A 25 1.31 -15.43 -12.88
CA ARG A 25 0.91 -16.33 -13.95
C ARG A 25 1.77 -16.08 -15.17
N SER A 26 2.43 -17.13 -15.67
CA SER A 26 3.10 -17.12 -16.96
C SER A 26 2.25 -17.86 -17.99
N ASP A 27 2.17 -17.35 -19.21
CA ASP A 27 1.46 -17.98 -20.34
C ASP A 27 2.16 -19.27 -20.86
N ALA A 28 3.04 -19.90 -20.07
CA ALA A 28 3.78 -21.10 -20.45
C ALA A 28 2.91 -22.36 -20.64
N ALA A 29 1.58 -22.26 -20.55
CA ALA A 29 0.66 -23.41 -20.64
C ALA A 29 0.30 -23.85 -22.07
N ALA A 30 0.95 -23.33 -23.10
CA ALA A 30 0.65 -23.74 -24.48
C ALA A 30 1.93 -23.94 -25.30
N THR A 31 2.62 -25.03 -25.09
CA THR A 31 3.29 -25.88 -26.12
C THR A 31 4.20 -26.90 -25.45
N SER A 32 4.16 -28.11 -25.95
CA SER A 32 4.92 -29.29 -25.52
C SER A 32 6.44 -29.06 -25.53
N TYR A 33 6.99 -28.65 -24.38
CA TYR A 33 8.43 -28.72 -24.11
C TYR A 33 8.70 -29.68 -22.94
N SER A 34 9.88 -30.31 -22.93
CA SER A 34 10.30 -31.24 -21.88
C SER A 34 10.23 -30.57 -20.49
N ALA A 35 9.88 -31.32 -19.45
CA ALA A 35 9.63 -30.80 -18.10
C ALA A 35 10.83 -30.01 -17.47
N THR A 36 12.06 -30.28 -17.92
CA THR A 36 13.27 -29.59 -17.47
C THR A 36 13.45 -28.17 -18.06
N ASP A 37 13.07 -27.99 -19.34
CA ASP A 37 13.18 -26.67 -20.00
C ASP A 37 12.09 -25.69 -19.51
N SER A 38 10.95 -26.22 -19.03
CA SER A 38 9.85 -25.38 -18.52
C SER A 38 10.16 -24.76 -17.15
N ALA A 39 10.91 -25.44 -16.30
CA ALA A 39 11.23 -25.01 -14.94
C ALA A 39 12.23 -23.85 -14.92
N GLU A 40 13.33 -23.95 -15.69
CA GLU A 40 14.28 -22.84 -15.85
C GLU A 40 13.64 -21.64 -16.54
N ALA A 41 12.78 -21.88 -17.53
CA ALA A 41 12.01 -20.82 -18.19
C ALA A 41 11.10 -20.10 -17.22
N THR A 42 10.38 -20.82 -16.36
CA THR A 42 9.47 -20.24 -15.34
C THR A 42 10.26 -19.42 -14.31
N THR A 43 11.36 -19.97 -13.79
CA THR A 43 12.24 -19.29 -12.84
C THR A 43 12.81 -17.99 -13.42
N ASN A 44 13.31 -18.03 -14.66
CA ASN A 44 13.84 -16.86 -15.36
C ASN A 44 12.76 -15.80 -15.66
N VAL A 45 11.55 -16.24 -15.95
CA VAL A 45 10.42 -15.34 -16.22
C VAL A 45 9.98 -14.63 -14.95
N ILE A 46 9.84 -15.35 -13.83
CA ILE A 46 9.54 -14.75 -12.53
C ILE A 46 10.66 -13.76 -12.16
N ALA A 47 11.94 -14.18 -12.27
CA ALA A 47 13.11 -13.35 -12.00
C ALA A 47 13.11 -12.05 -12.81
N ASN A 48 12.95 -12.14 -14.12
CA ASN A 48 12.94 -10.99 -15.02
C ASN A 48 11.73 -10.07 -14.74
N SER A 49 10.59 -10.61 -14.40
CA SER A 49 9.39 -9.82 -14.07
C SER A 49 9.57 -9.08 -12.75
N LEU A 50 10.11 -9.75 -11.74
CA LEU A 50 10.44 -9.13 -10.45
C LEU A 50 11.46 -8.01 -10.61
N LEU A 51 12.44 -8.17 -11.48
CA LEU A 51 13.46 -7.15 -11.77
C LEU A 51 12.91 -6.01 -12.64
N SER A 52 12.09 -6.30 -13.65
CA SER A 52 11.58 -5.30 -14.59
C SER A 52 10.46 -4.43 -13.99
N ILE A 53 9.54 -5.01 -13.21
CA ILE A 53 8.46 -4.28 -12.54
C ILE A 53 8.99 -3.55 -11.30
N GLY A 54 10.09 -4.06 -10.69
CA GLY A 54 10.66 -3.56 -9.46
C GLY A 54 9.84 -3.98 -8.23
N ILE A 55 10.20 -5.09 -7.59
CA ILE A 55 9.51 -5.63 -6.39
C ILE A 55 9.25 -4.55 -5.34
N GLY A 56 10.26 -3.72 -5.04
CA GLY A 56 10.11 -2.62 -4.08
C GLY A 56 9.01 -1.63 -4.41
N GLN A 57 8.59 -1.55 -5.68
CA GLN A 57 7.48 -0.71 -6.10
C GLN A 57 6.13 -1.35 -5.78
N MET A 58 6.04 -2.67 -5.77
CA MET A 58 4.80 -3.39 -5.46
C MET A 58 4.56 -3.56 -3.95
N ILE A 59 5.62 -3.84 -3.19
CA ILE A 59 5.52 -4.18 -1.76
C ILE A 59 5.97 -3.06 -0.82
N GLY A 60 6.68 -2.02 -1.32
CA GLY A 60 7.22 -0.94 -0.50
C GLY A 60 8.36 -1.43 0.41
N ASP A 61 8.18 -1.28 1.73
CA ASP A 61 9.09 -1.73 2.79
C ASP A 61 8.66 -3.07 3.43
N LYS A 62 7.66 -3.74 2.84
CA LYS A 62 7.09 -4.99 3.37
C LYS A 62 7.81 -6.21 2.78
N LYS A 63 7.53 -7.39 3.37
CA LYS A 63 8.01 -8.66 2.83
C LYS A 63 7.16 -9.11 1.64
N ALA A 64 7.78 -9.85 0.71
CA ALA A 64 7.09 -10.56 -0.37
C ALA A 64 6.98 -12.05 -0.02
N PHE A 65 5.78 -12.61 -0.03
CA PHE A 65 5.56 -14.04 -0.12
C PHE A 65 5.56 -14.41 -1.60
N ILE A 66 6.34 -15.40 -1.95
CA ILE A 66 6.47 -15.88 -3.33
C ILE A 66 6.33 -17.40 -3.33
N ASN A 67 5.47 -17.91 -4.20
CA ASN A 67 5.18 -19.31 -4.37
C ASN A 67 6.34 -20.05 -5.04
N PHE A 68 6.80 -21.12 -4.42
CA PHE A 68 7.87 -22.01 -4.89
C PHE A 68 7.32 -23.43 -5.06
N ASP A 69 7.31 -23.92 -6.28
CA ASP A 69 7.26 -25.35 -6.54
C ASP A 69 8.66 -25.96 -6.38
N LYS A 70 8.79 -27.29 -6.54
CA LYS A 70 10.08 -27.97 -6.43
C LYS A 70 11.12 -27.41 -7.40
N ALA A 71 10.72 -27.07 -8.62
CA ALA A 71 11.63 -26.60 -9.65
C ALA A 71 12.17 -25.19 -9.35
N VAL A 72 11.31 -24.28 -8.92
CA VAL A 72 11.67 -22.92 -8.50
C VAL A 72 12.55 -22.97 -7.24
N LEU A 73 12.24 -23.86 -6.30
CA LEU A 73 13.00 -24.05 -5.07
C LEU A 73 14.45 -24.48 -5.37
N LEU A 74 14.61 -25.48 -6.20
CA LEU A 74 15.94 -26.00 -6.59
C LEU A 74 16.67 -25.08 -7.56
N GLY A 75 15.95 -24.31 -8.36
CA GLY A 75 16.48 -23.32 -9.30
C GLY A 75 17.11 -22.07 -8.66
N GLY A 76 17.02 -21.89 -7.34
CA GLY A 76 17.73 -20.84 -6.62
C GLY A 76 17.12 -19.44 -6.75
N LEU A 77 15.85 -19.33 -7.14
CA LEU A 77 15.15 -18.03 -7.29
C LEU A 77 15.22 -17.16 -6.01
N HIS A 78 15.32 -17.77 -4.84
CA HIS A 78 15.43 -17.06 -3.56
C HIS A 78 16.60 -16.07 -3.52
N ALA A 79 17.71 -16.34 -4.24
CA ALA A 79 18.89 -15.47 -4.26
C ALA A 79 18.64 -14.07 -4.87
N ILE A 80 17.51 -13.85 -5.53
CA ILE A 80 17.16 -12.54 -6.12
C ILE A 80 16.79 -11.52 -5.06
N LEU A 81 16.27 -11.95 -3.91
CA LEU A 81 15.87 -11.09 -2.80
C LEU A 81 16.61 -11.46 -1.51
N PRO A 82 16.96 -10.47 -0.69
CA PRO A 82 17.56 -10.75 0.60
C PRO A 82 16.55 -11.40 1.57
N PRO A 83 17.02 -12.21 2.56
CA PRO A 83 16.16 -12.92 3.49
C PRO A 83 15.15 -12.04 4.25
N GLU A 84 15.48 -10.77 4.47
CA GLU A 84 14.61 -9.82 5.15
C GLU A 84 13.40 -9.41 4.31
N ALA A 85 13.50 -9.52 2.98
CA ALA A 85 12.48 -9.09 2.04
C ALA A 85 11.64 -10.24 1.47
N LEU A 86 12.09 -11.50 1.62
CA LEU A 86 11.45 -12.67 1.02
C LEU A 86 10.91 -13.63 2.10
N VAL A 87 9.71 -14.12 1.87
CA VAL A 87 9.18 -15.35 2.47
C VAL A 87 9.02 -16.38 1.35
N VAL A 88 9.75 -17.49 1.48
CA VAL A 88 9.67 -18.62 0.54
C VAL A 88 8.43 -19.43 0.89
N GLU A 89 7.45 -19.44 0.01
CA GLU A 89 6.19 -20.12 0.21
C GLU A 89 6.18 -21.45 -0.56
N LEU A 90 6.15 -22.56 0.15
CA LEU A 90 6.16 -23.89 -0.45
C LEU A 90 4.73 -24.36 -0.69
N LEU A 91 4.41 -24.63 -1.95
CA LEU A 91 3.07 -25.06 -2.38
C LEU A 91 2.72 -26.44 -1.81
N GLU A 92 1.43 -26.70 -1.62
CA GLU A 92 0.87 -27.96 -1.13
C GLU A 92 1.21 -29.18 -2.00
N THR A 93 1.56 -28.94 -3.28
CA THR A 93 1.94 -29.99 -4.24
C THR A 93 3.38 -30.46 -4.08
N ILE A 94 4.18 -29.83 -3.22
CA ILE A 94 5.60 -30.14 -3.07
C ILE A 94 5.78 -31.42 -2.23
N GLU A 95 6.50 -32.39 -2.75
CA GLU A 95 6.84 -33.60 -2.02
C GLU A 95 8.09 -33.39 -1.15
N ALA A 96 8.03 -33.85 0.10
CA ALA A 96 9.13 -33.71 1.07
C ALA A 96 10.25 -34.74 0.83
N ASP A 97 10.80 -34.80 -0.37
CA ASP A 97 11.93 -35.68 -0.70
C ASP A 97 13.28 -35.13 -0.19
N ALA A 98 14.35 -35.91 -0.39
CA ALA A 98 15.67 -35.57 0.14
C ALA A 98 16.22 -34.23 -0.43
N GLU A 99 15.95 -33.90 -1.69
CA GLU A 99 16.43 -32.67 -2.35
C GLU A 99 15.69 -31.46 -1.78
N VAL A 100 14.36 -31.54 -1.66
CA VAL A 100 13.51 -30.48 -1.07
C VAL A 100 13.88 -30.24 0.38
N LEU A 101 14.06 -31.30 1.18
CA LEU A 101 14.48 -31.17 2.58
C LEU A 101 15.87 -30.52 2.72
N ALA A 102 16.82 -30.87 1.85
CA ALA A 102 18.14 -30.24 1.81
C ALA A 102 18.06 -28.75 1.42
N ALA A 103 17.24 -28.41 0.45
CA ALA A 103 17.00 -27.03 0.03
C ALA A 103 16.38 -26.21 1.18
N CYS A 104 15.36 -26.73 1.87
CA CYS A 104 14.76 -26.07 3.03
C CYS A 104 15.74 -25.87 4.18
N ALA A 105 16.61 -26.87 4.44
CA ALA A 105 17.66 -26.74 5.45
C ALA A 105 18.65 -25.61 5.10
N ASN A 106 19.05 -25.51 3.85
CA ASN A 106 19.94 -24.46 3.35
C ASN A 106 19.30 -23.06 3.45
N LEU A 107 18.04 -22.92 3.02
CA LEU A 107 17.28 -21.66 3.15
C LEU A 107 17.17 -21.21 4.61
N SER A 108 16.87 -22.14 5.52
CA SER A 108 16.78 -21.86 6.95
C SER A 108 18.14 -21.39 7.51
N GLN A 109 19.26 -22.02 7.09
CA GLN A 109 20.61 -21.60 7.50
C GLN A 109 20.99 -20.22 6.95
N GLN A 110 20.51 -19.86 5.76
CA GLN A 110 20.70 -18.54 5.17
C GLN A 110 19.77 -17.47 5.78
N GLY A 111 18.87 -17.82 6.69
CA GLY A 111 17.98 -16.90 7.39
C GLY A 111 16.68 -16.56 6.63
N TYR A 112 16.35 -17.30 5.57
CA TYR A 112 15.06 -17.13 4.90
C TYR A 112 13.90 -17.61 5.77
N THR A 113 12.79 -16.88 5.71
CA THR A 113 11.52 -17.30 6.28
C THR A 113 10.84 -18.26 5.32
N ILE A 114 10.41 -19.44 5.81
CA ILE A 114 9.71 -20.47 5.04
C ILE A 114 8.25 -20.52 5.50
N ALA A 115 7.32 -20.44 4.56
CA ALA A 115 5.89 -20.64 4.77
C ALA A 115 5.45 -21.93 4.05
N LEU A 116 4.51 -22.67 4.64
CA LEU A 116 3.86 -23.83 4.01
C LEU A 116 2.45 -23.42 3.62
N ASP A 117 2.15 -23.52 2.31
CA ASP A 117 0.86 -23.13 1.73
C ASP A 117 -0.16 -24.26 1.82
N ASP A 118 -1.45 -23.91 2.01
CA ASP A 118 -2.58 -24.85 2.10
C ASP A 118 -2.20 -26.16 2.84
N TYR A 119 -1.69 -26.01 4.07
CA TYR A 119 -0.96 -27.03 4.81
C TYR A 119 -1.74 -28.33 5.02
N ILE A 120 -1.18 -29.45 4.50
CA ILE A 120 -1.72 -30.81 4.63
C ILE A 120 -0.75 -31.67 5.46
N PRO A 121 -1.11 -32.06 6.72
CA PRO A 121 -0.20 -32.79 7.61
C PRO A 121 0.31 -34.12 7.01
N GLN A 122 -0.49 -34.81 6.20
CA GLN A 122 -0.19 -36.17 5.72
C GLN A 122 1.11 -36.25 4.90
N HIS A 123 1.48 -35.20 4.18
CA HIS A 123 2.69 -35.21 3.35
C HIS A 123 3.64 -34.02 3.61
N MET A 124 3.18 -32.94 4.26
CA MET A 124 4.00 -31.78 4.54
C MET A 124 4.66 -31.79 5.94
N GLU A 125 4.30 -32.73 6.84
CA GLU A 125 4.87 -32.80 8.20
C GLU A 125 6.42 -32.81 8.22
N PRO A 126 7.14 -33.49 7.31
CA PRO A 126 8.60 -33.44 7.27
C PRO A 126 9.17 -32.04 6.99
N LEU A 127 8.40 -31.15 6.35
CA LEU A 127 8.77 -29.77 6.06
C LEU A 127 8.51 -28.84 7.26
N ALA A 128 7.58 -29.20 8.14
CA ALA A 128 7.18 -28.39 9.29
C ALA A 128 8.33 -28.03 10.23
N LYS A 129 9.39 -28.86 10.29
CA LYS A 129 10.60 -28.57 11.10
C LYS A 129 11.41 -27.36 10.60
N TYR A 130 11.23 -26.98 9.32
CA TYR A 130 11.88 -25.81 8.71
C TYR A 130 10.93 -24.62 8.59
N ALA A 131 9.63 -24.83 8.81
CA ALA A 131 8.61 -23.81 8.65
C ALA A 131 8.66 -22.77 9.76
N ASN A 132 8.56 -21.51 9.38
CA ASN A 132 8.33 -20.40 10.27
C ASN A 132 6.84 -20.01 10.30
N ILE A 133 6.11 -20.28 9.20
CA ILE A 133 4.71 -19.94 9.03
C ILE A 133 3.99 -21.16 8.42
N ILE A 134 2.79 -21.44 8.92
CA ILE A 134 1.85 -22.38 8.30
C ILE A 134 0.60 -21.62 7.90
N LYS A 135 0.23 -21.71 6.62
CA LYS A 135 -0.99 -21.13 6.05
C LYS A 135 -2.11 -22.15 6.10
N VAL A 136 -3.28 -21.73 6.49
CA VAL A 136 -4.46 -22.58 6.66
C VAL A 136 -5.62 -21.93 5.95
N ASP A 137 -6.15 -22.61 4.92
CA ASP A 137 -7.39 -22.22 4.26
C ASP A 137 -8.58 -22.40 5.23
N MET A 138 -9.22 -21.29 5.60
CA MET A 138 -10.35 -21.27 6.53
C MET A 138 -11.59 -22.00 6.01
N ARG A 139 -11.64 -22.29 4.72
CA ARG A 139 -12.79 -22.92 4.05
C ARG A 139 -12.60 -24.41 3.80
N SER A 140 -11.35 -24.84 3.65
CA SER A 140 -11.00 -26.23 3.37
C SER A 140 -11.08 -27.13 4.61
N LEU A 141 -10.87 -26.56 5.80
CA LEU A 141 -10.84 -27.26 7.08
C LEU A 141 -11.96 -26.80 8.02
N ASP A 142 -12.53 -27.73 8.78
CA ASP A 142 -13.47 -27.38 9.83
C ASP A 142 -12.76 -26.73 11.05
N LYS A 143 -13.54 -26.08 11.93
CA LYS A 143 -12.99 -25.39 13.11
C LYS A 143 -12.27 -26.30 14.09
N ALA A 144 -12.64 -27.58 14.17
CA ALA A 144 -11.99 -28.55 15.04
C ALA A 144 -10.60 -28.92 14.53
N GLU A 145 -10.47 -29.13 13.23
CA GLU A 145 -9.17 -29.38 12.55
C GLU A 145 -8.26 -28.16 12.63
N GLN A 146 -8.79 -26.97 12.35
CA GLN A 146 -8.04 -25.72 12.50
C GLN A 146 -7.52 -25.54 13.94
N THR A 147 -8.35 -25.78 14.96
CA THR A 147 -7.95 -25.72 16.38
C THR A 147 -6.86 -26.73 16.71
N ARG A 148 -6.94 -27.94 16.12
CA ARG A 148 -5.92 -28.99 16.29
C ARG A 148 -4.58 -28.58 15.70
N LEU A 149 -4.58 -27.98 14.51
CA LEU A 149 -3.36 -27.46 13.88
C LEU A 149 -2.72 -26.37 14.76
N LEU A 150 -3.51 -25.40 15.22
CA LEU A 150 -3.03 -24.37 16.15
C LEU A 150 -2.40 -24.96 17.40
N ALA A 151 -3.07 -25.94 18.06
CA ALA A 151 -2.57 -26.59 19.26
C ALA A 151 -1.27 -27.38 19.00
N THR A 152 -1.07 -27.88 17.78
CA THR A 152 0.10 -28.68 17.42
C THR A 152 1.31 -27.81 17.07
N TYR A 153 1.14 -26.75 16.30
CA TYR A 153 2.25 -26.02 15.70
C TYR A 153 2.64 -24.74 16.44
N LYS A 154 1.72 -24.03 17.07
CA LYS A 154 2.07 -22.84 17.86
C LYS A 154 3.06 -23.11 19.01
N PRO A 155 2.93 -24.20 19.79
CA PRO A 155 3.92 -24.51 20.81
C PRO A 155 5.33 -24.81 20.26
N ARG A 156 5.43 -25.15 18.96
CA ARG A 156 6.71 -25.33 18.26
C ARG A 156 7.33 -24.00 17.79
N GLY A 157 6.69 -22.85 18.06
CA GLY A 157 7.15 -21.53 17.64
C GLY A 157 6.81 -21.18 16.20
N ILE A 158 5.92 -21.93 15.55
CA ILE A 158 5.47 -21.69 14.17
C ILE A 158 4.28 -20.72 14.19
N ALA A 159 4.38 -19.64 13.43
CA ALA A 159 3.28 -18.70 13.27
C ALA A 159 2.19 -19.28 12.35
N MET A 160 0.92 -18.97 12.65
CA MET A 160 -0.22 -19.46 11.89
C MET A 160 -0.88 -18.34 11.12
N LEU A 161 -1.08 -18.53 9.81
CA LEU A 161 -1.72 -17.59 8.93
C LEU A 161 -3.08 -18.16 8.48
N ALA A 162 -4.15 -17.41 8.74
CA ALA A 162 -5.51 -17.72 8.27
C ALA A 162 -5.70 -17.14 6.87
N GLU A 163 -5.98 -18.01 5.89
CA GLU A 163 -6.24 -17.63 4.52
C GLU A 163 -7.73 -17.59 4.18
N LYS A 164 -8.05 -16.86 3.10
CA LYS A 164 -9.41 -16.74 2.56
C LYS A 164 -10.43 -16.25 3.58
N VAL A 165 -9.96 -15.42 4.53
CA VAL A 165 -10.82 -14.74 5.49
C VAL A 165 -11.64 -13.68 4.75
N GLU A 166 -12.96 -13.84 4.70
CA GLU A 166 -13.82 -12.94 3.92
C GLU A 166 -14.70 -12.04 4.77
N THR A 167 -15.00 -12.43 6.00
CA THR A 167 -15.92 -11.69 6.87
C THR A 167 -15.23 -11.22 8.15
N ALA A 168 -15.83 -10.21 8.79
CA ALA A 168 -15.36 -9.73 10.08
C ALA A 168 -15.49 -10.81 11.17
N GLU A 169 -16.54 -11.63 11.09
CA GLU A 169 -16.79 -12.74 12.02
C GLU A 169 -15.74 -13.83 11.90
N GLU A 170 -15.33 -14.17 10.67
CA GLU A 170 -14.23 -15.12 10.41
C GLU A 170 -12.91 -14.56 10.96
N PHE A 171 -12.65 -13.26 10.75
CA PHE A 171 -11.47 -12.61 11.30
C PHE A 171 -11.46 -12.64 12.83
N GLU A 172 -12.55 -12.24 13.49
CA GLU A 172 -12.64 -12.23 14.96
C GLU A 172 -12.52 -13.65 15.54
N TRP A 173 -13.11 -14.65 14.88
CA TRP A 173 -12.94 -16.04 15.28
C TRP A 173 -11.47 -16.49 15.16
N ALA A 174 -10.83 -16.26 14.03
CA ALA A 174 -9.44 -16.64 13.82
C ALA A 174 -8.49 -15.90 14.77
N LEU A 175 -8.75 -14.61 15.03
CA LEU A 175 -8.03 -13.81 16.01
C LEU A 175 -8.16 -14.41 17.43
N GLY A 176 -9.37 -14.80 17.82
CA GLY A 176 -9.67 -15.45 19.09
C GLY A 176 -9.08 -16.85 19.21
N ALA A 177 -9.08 -17.64 18.13
CA ALA A 177 -8.48 -18.96 18.04
C ALA A 177 -6.94 -18.93 18.16
N GLY A 178 -6.31 -17.77 17.87
CA GLY A 178 -4.89 -17.58 18.08
C GLY A 178 -4.04 -17.52 16.81
N TYR A 179 -4.62 -17.29 15.65
CA TYR A 179 -3.85 -16.99 14.44
C TYR A 179 -3.02 -15.71 14.61
N ASP A 180 -1.89 -15.64 13.94
CA ASP A 180 -0.93 -14.54 14.01
C ASP A 180 -1.07 -13.60 12.81
N TYR A 181 -1.40 -14.16 11.65
CA TYR A 181 -1.55 -13.45 10.39
C TYR A 181 -2.87 -13.81 9.71
N PHE A 182 -3.33 -12.90 8.83
CA PHE A 182 -4.64 -13.00 8.18
C PHE A 182 -4.54 -12.53 6.74
N GLN A 183 -5.15 -13.27 5.83
CA GLN A 183 -5.22 -12.95 4.42
C GLN A 183 -6.64 -13.19 3.90
N GLY A 184 -7.14 -12.29 3.05
CA GLY A 184 -8.46 -12.37 2.45
C GLY A 184 -9.14 -11.01 2.39
N TYR A 185 -10.36 -10.98 1.90
CA TYR A 185 -11.08 -9.74 1.62
C TYR A 185 -11.87 -9.17 2.82
N PHE A 186 -11.71 -9.71 4.04
CA PHE A 186 -12.41 -9.27 5.25
C PHE A 186 -12.28 -7.76 5.54
N PHE A 187 -11.15 -7.17 5.17
CA PHE A 187 -10.88 -5.75 5.38
C PHE A 187 -11.67 -4.84 4.42
N ALA A 188 -12.15 -5.39 3.32
CA ALA A 188 -12.89 -4.66 2.29
C ALA A 188 -14.41 -4.82 2.41
N ARG A 189 -14.89 -5.65 3.35
CA ARG A 189 -16.32 -5.83 3.61
C ARG A 189 -16.79 -5.00 4.82
N PRO A 190 -18.05 -4.56 4.83
CA PRO A 190 -18.61 -3.83 5.97
C PRO A 190 -18.56 -4.70 7.23
N SER A 191 -18.16 -4.11 8.34
CA SER A 191 -18.30 -4.77 9.64
C SER A 191 -19.79 -4.78 10.03
N THR A 192 -20.31 -5.95 10.40
CA THR A 192 -21.73 -6.16 10.75
C THR A 192 -22.20 -5.46 12.05
N LEU A 193 -21.47 -4.47 12.52
CA LEU A 193 -21.85 -3.68 13.67
C LEU A 193 -22.99 -2.71 13.31
N ARG A 194 -24.18 -3.09 13.73
CA ARG A 194 -25.45 -2.32 13.88
C ARG A 194 -25.47 -0.97 13.15
N ALA A 195 -26.51 -0.74 12.36
CA ALA A 195 -26.89 0.53 11.74
C ALA A 195 -26.56 1.74 12.64
N ARG A 196 -25.36 2.30 12.52
CA ARG A 196 -25.00 3.59 13.09
C ARG A 196 -25.42 4.65 12.08
N GLN A 197 -26.13 5.67 12.56
CA GLN A 197 -26.36 6.86 11.74
C GLN A 197 -25.01 7.34 11.20
N MET A 198 -24.95 7.55 9.87
CA MET A 198 -23.73 8.00 9.21
C MET A 198 -23.26 9.33 9.81
N PRO A 199 -22.01 9.44 10.28
CA PRO A 199 -21.50 10.69 10.82
C PRO A 199 -21.61 11.83 9.80
N SER A 200 -21.94 13.03 10.25
CA SER A 200 -22.08 14.21 9.39
C SER A 200 -20.82 14.49 8.55
N THR A 201 -19.65 14.16 9.07
CA THR A 201 -18.37 14.26 8.36
C THR A 201 -18.29 13.32 7.16
N LYS A 202 -18.77 12.07 7.27
CA LYS A 202 -18.80 11.13 6.14
C LYS A 202 -19.84 11.58 5.09
N LEU A 203 -20.98 12.13 5.51
CA LEU A 203 -21.95 12.75 4.59
C LEU A 203 -21.37 13.94 3.81
N ALA A 204 -20.59 14.80 4.47
CA ALA A 204 -19.91 15.90 3.79
C ALA A 204 -18.91 15.39 2.73
N CYS A 205 -18.19 14.30 3.01
CA CYS A 205 -17.32 13.64 2.05
C CYS A 205 -18.07 13.11 0.83
N LEU A 206 -19.22 12.44 1.05
CA LEU A 206 -20.04 11.94 -0.06
C LEU A 206 -20.57 13.09 -0.93
N ARG A 207 -21.00 14.20 -0.31
CA ARG A 207 -21.43 15.41 -1.05
C ARG A 207 -20.28 16.00 -1.87
N LEU A 208 -19.08 16.10 -1.28
CA LEU A 208 -17.89 16.59 -1.99
C LEU A 208 -17.57 15.70 -3.20
N LEU A 209 -17.58 14.39 -3.01
CA LEU A 209 -17.36 13.42 -4.10
C LEU A 209 -18.43 13.51 -5.18
N SER A 210 -19.70 13.65 -4.79
CA SER A 210 -20.81 13.81 -5.74
C SER A 210 -20.69 15.08 -6.58
N MET A 211 -20.26 16.20 -5.98
CA MET A 211 -20.09 17.48 -6.71
C MET A 211 -18.95 17.42 -7.72
N VAL A 212 -17.82 16.81 -7.37
CA VAL A 212 -16.66 16.71 -8.27
C VAL A 212 -16.83 15.67 -9.37
N GLN A 213 -17.94 14.92 -9.40
CA GLN A 213 -18.29 13.99 -10.48
C GLN A 213 -19.01 14.65 -11.64
N GLN A 214 -19.59 15.82 -11.42
CA GLN A 214 -20.33 16.51 -12.49
C GLN A 214 -19.41 16.82 -13.67
N PRO A 215 -19.87 16.69 -14.92
CA PRO A 215 -19.06 17.05 -16.09
C PRO A 215 -18.50 18.47 -15.97
N ASP A 216 -19.34 19.42 -15.62
CA ASP A 216 -18.98 20.80 -15.35
C ASP A 216 -18.94 21.03 -13.83
N LEU A 217 -17.79 21.50 -13.33
CA LEU A 217 -17.61 21.78 -11.91
C LEU A 217 -18.28 23.11 -11.54
N ASP A 218 -19.22 23.05 -10.61
CA ASP A 218 -19.75 24.25 -9.97
C ASP A 218 -18.78 24.71 -8.86
N PHE A 219 -17.83 25.57 -9.21
CA PHE A 219 -16.84 26.11 -8.29
C PHE A 219 -17.45 26.93 -7.15
N VAL A 220 -18.61 27.58 -7.36
CA VAL A 220 -19.30 28.36 -6.34
C VAL A 220 -19.89 27.45 -5.27
N ALA A 221 -20.57 26.39 -5.70
CA ALA A 221 -21.11 25.39 -4.81
C ALA A 221 -20.00 24.63 -4.06
N LEU A 222 -18.88 24.32 -4.71
CA LEU A 222 -17.71 23.69 -4.10
C LEU A 222 -17.07 24.62 -3.05
N GLU A 223 -16.88 25.89 -3.35
CA GLU A 223 -16.37 26.90 -2.40
C GLU A 223 -17.25 26.94 -1.16
N LYS A 224 -18.57 26.99 -1.32
CA LYS A 224 -19.53 26.99 -0.22
C LYS A 224 -19.45 25.73 0.65
N LEU A 225 -19.36 24.56 0.03
CA LEU A 225 -19.21 23.30 0.76
C LEU A 225 -17.89 23.24 1.52
N ILE A 226 -16.78 23.58 0.87
CA ILE A 226 -15.45 23.54 1.48
C ILE A 226 -15.34 24.56 2.62
N SER A 227 -15.89 25.76 2.45
CA SER A 227 -15.90 26.80 3.47
C SER A 227 -16.75 26.46 4.69
N SER A 228 -17.72 25.57 4.54
CA SER A 228 -18.56 25.10 5.66
C SER A 228 -17.87 24.10 6.58
N ASP A 229 -16.74 23.53 6.17
CA ASP A 229 -15.96 22.55 6.94
C ASP A 229 -14.49 23.00 7.04
N VAL A 230 -14.09 23.40 8.26
CA VAL A 230 -12.74 23.88 8.56
C VAL A 230 -11.66 22.85 8.15
N SER A 231 -11.96 21.55 8.26
CA SER A 231 -11.03 20.47 7.87
C SER A 231 -10.79 20.45 6.36
N PHE A 232 -11.85 20.61 5.57
CA PHE A 232 -11.71 20.66 4.10
C PHE A 232 -11.01 21.94 3.67
N ALA A 233 -11.37 23.09 4.25
CA ALA A 233 -10.72 24.37 3.97
C ALA A 233 -9.20 24.28 4.23
N PHE A 234 -8.82 23.78 5.40
CA PHE A 234 -7.41 23.61 5.77
C PHE A 234 -6.65 22.64 4.83
N LYS A 235 -7.26 21.51 4.48
CA LYS A 235 -6.65 20.53 3.58
C LYS A 235 -6.48 21.09 2.17
N LEU A 236 -7.48 21.83 1.64
CA LEU A 236 -7.39 22.45 0.33
C LEU A 236 -6.29 23.52 0.28
N MET A 237 -6.24 24.39 1.26
CA MET A 237 -5.21 25.43 1.35
C MET A 237 -3.80 24.83 1.39
N ARG A 238 -3.61 23.75 2.15
CA ARG A 238 -2.33 23.02 2.19
C ARG A 238 -1.99 22.34 0.86
N PHE A 239 -2.98 21.78 0.19
CA PHE A 239 -2.80 21.16 -1.12
C PHE A 239 -2.36 22.18 -2.16
N ALA A 240 -3.06 23.30 -2.25
CA ALA A 240 -2.74 24.39 -3.16
C ALA A 240 -1.37 25.03 -2.89
N ASN A 241 -0.94 25.07 -1.63
CA ASN A 241 0.40 25.55 -1.22
C ASN A 241 1.49 24.46 -1.27
N SER A 242 1.19 23.27 -1.81
CA SER A 242 2.19 22.20 -1.95
C SER A 242 3.18 22.49 -3.09
N ALA A 243 4.31 21.77 -3.09
CA ALA A 243 5.35 21.90 -4.13
C ALA A 243 4.83 21.68 -5.57
N LEU A 244 3.67 21.02 -5.73
CA LEU A 244 3.02 20.82 -7.03
C LEU A 244 2.54 22.13 -7.65
N PHE A 245 2.19 23.13 -6.83
CA PHE A 245 1.64 24.42 -7.25
C PHE A 245 2.52 25.62 -6.81
N ALA A 246 3.72 25.37 -6.30
CA ALA A 246 4.62 26.36 -5.68
C ALA A 246 5.04 27.55 -6.58
N ARG A 247 4.71 27.53 -7.88
CA ARG A 247 5.01 28.62 -8.81
C ARG A 247 4.01 29.78 -8.78
N SER A 248 2.90 29.64 -8.06
CA SER A 248 1.76 30.57 -8.12
C SER A 248 1.67 31.54 -6.95
N GLY A 249 2.69 31.59 -6.07
CA GLY A 249 2.67 32.40 -4.86
C GLY A 249 1.88 31.77 -3.69
N ASP A 250 1.85 32.44 -2.55
CA ASP A 250 1.11 31.96 -1.37
C ASP A 250 -0.39 32.07 -1.58
N VAL A 251 -1.09 30.95 -1.45
CA VAL A 251 -2.54 30.87 -1.57
C VAL A 251 -3.18 31.32 -0.26
N GLN A 252 -3.99 32.37 -0.32
CA GLN A 252 -4.57 33.01 0.87
C GLN A 252 -6.08 32.82 1.03
N SER A 253 -6.76 32.28 0.01
CA SER A 253 -8.21 32.05 0.04
C SER A 253 -8.59 30.71 -0.58
N ILE A 254 -9.77 30.19 -0.21
CA ILE A 254 -10.33 28.96 -0.79
C ILE A 254 -10.58 29.16 -2.30
N GLN A 255 -11.12 30.32 -2.69
CA GLN A 255 -11.36 30.68 -4.09
C GLN A 255 -10.05 30.66 -4.89
N HIS A 256 -8.98 31.28 -4.37
CA HIS A 256 -7.67 31.29 -4.99
C HIS A 256 -7.09 29.84 -5.07
N ALA A 257 -7.29 29.02 -4.03
CA ALA A 257 -6.89 27.62 -4.04
C ALA A 257 -7.59 26.82 -5.15
N LEU A 258 -8.90 27.01 -5.34
CA LEU A 258 -9.68 26.36 -6.40
C LEU A 258 -9.18 26.74 -7.80
N VAL A 259 -8.89 28.02 -8.02
CA VAL A 259 -8.38 28.52 -9.31
C VAL A 259 -7.00 27.93 -9.62
N ILE A 260 -6.07 27.95 -8.65
CA ILE A 260 -4.70 27.45 -8.87
C ILE A 260 -4.67 25.94 -9.09
N THR A 261 -5.47 25.19 -8.35
CA THR A 261 -5.51 23.73 -8.48
C THR A 261 -6.16 23.30 -9.79
N GLY A 262 -7.06 24.12 -10.31
CA GLY A 262 -7.82 23.82 -11.52
C GLY A 262 -8.73 22.61 -11.37
N GLU A 263 -9.53 22.33 -12.39
CA GLU A 263 -10.53 21.26 -12.36
C GLU A 263 -9.94 19.87 -12.05
N LYS A 264 -8.88 19.48 -12.75
CA LYS A 264 -8.23 18.18 -12.52
C LYS A 264 -7.64 18.06 -11.11
N GLY A 265 -7.00 19.13 -10.64
CA GLY A 265 -6.42 19.17 -9.31
C GLY A 265 -7.47 19.07 -8.21
N ILE A 266 -8.59 19.77 -8.37
CA ILE A 266 -9.67 19.76 -7.38
C ILE A 266 -10.39 18.40 -7.33
N ARG A 267 -10.60 17.74 -8.47
CA ARG A 267 -11.16 16.38 -8.51
C ARG A 267 -10.27 15.38 -7.74
N HIS A 268 -8.97 15.39 -7.99
CA HIS A 268 -8.01 14.54 -7.26
C HIS A 268 -7.96 14.89 -5.77
N TRP A 269 -7.88 16.17 -5.41
CA TRP A 269 -7.87 16.60 -4.03
C TRP A 269 -9.13 16.16 -3.27
N ALA A 270 -10.30 16.32 -3.87
CA ALA A 270 -11.57 15.95 -3.24
C ALA A 270 -11.64 14.48 -2.91
N VAL A 271 -11.20 13.61 -3.83
CA VAL A 271 -11.10 12.16 -3.60
C VAL A 271 -10.19 11.86 -2.42
N LEU A 272 -8.99 12.46 -2.40
CA LEU A 272 -8.02 12.23 -1.32
C LEU A 272 -8.53 12.73 0.03
N ALA A 273 -9.13 13.92 0.06
CA ALA A 273 -9.67 14.50 1.27
C ALA A 273 -10.82 13.67 1.85
N ALA A 274 -11.69 13.15 0.98
CA ALA A 274 -12.81 12.30 1.37
C ALA A 274 -12.34 10.94 1.87
N LEU A 275 -11.44 10.26 1.14
CA LEU A 275 -10.91 8.96 1.56
C LEU A 275 -10.22 9.02 2.92
N GLN A 276 -9.45 10.06 3.22
CA GLN A 276 -8.83 10.23 4.52
C GLN A 276 -9.82 10.30 5.69
N VAL A 277 -10.98 10.92 5.46
CA VAL A 277 -12.02 11.01 6.49
C VAL A 277 -12.78 9.70 6.63
N MET A 278 -13.11 9.07 5.50
CA MET A 278 -13.86 7.81 5.47
C MET A 278 -13.07 6.65 6.07
N ALA A 279 -11.75 6.67 5.88
CA ALA A 279 -10.84 5.58 6.29
C ALA A 279 -10.25 5.75 7.70
N LYS A 280 -10.65 6.77 8.45
CA LYS A 280 -10.04 7.09 9.75
C LYS A 280 -10.08 5.90 10.74
N ASP A 281 -11.11 5.08 10.64
CA ASP A 281 -11.40 3.90 11.46
C ASP A 281 -11.27 2.59 10.67
N LYS A 282 -10.63 2.62 9.49
CA LYS A 282 -10.48 1.51 8.56
C LYS A 282 -9.01 1.11 8.37
N PRO A 283 -8.74 -0.15 7.99
CA PRO A 283 -7.41 -0.53 7.57
C PRO A 283 -6.91 0.34 6.42
N ALA A 284 -5.66 0.80 6.50
CA ALA A 284 -5.07 1.66 5.48
C ALA A 284 -5.11 1.02 4.08
N GLU A 285 -5.06 -0.31 4.03
CA GLU A 285 -5.07 -1.09 2.80
C GLU A 285 -6.39 -0.95 2.03
N LEU A 286 -7.52 -0.73 2.70
CA LEU A 286 -8.79 -0.46 2.03
C LEU A 286 -8.73 0.80 1.16
N VAL A 287 -8.03 1.85 1.64
CA VAL A 287 -7.78 3.06 0.87
C VAL A 287 -6.85 2.79 -0.31
N VAL A 288 -5.79 2.02 -0.07
CA VAL A 288 -4.82 1.62 -1.11
C VAL A 288 -5.55 0.89 -2.24
N TYR A 289 -6.35 -0.12 -1.91
CA TYR A 289 -7.14 -0.87 -2.89
C TYR A 289 -8.14 0.00 -3.64
N SER A 290 -8.84 0.88 -2.94
CA SER A 290 -9.79 1.81 -3.58
C SER A 290 -9.10 2.70 -4.62
N LEU A 291 -7.90 3.21 -4.31
CA LEU A 291 -7.11 4.03 -5.23
C LEU A 291 -6.55 3.23 -6.41
N ILE A 292 -6.02 2.03 -6.15
CA ILE A 292 -5.51 1.15 -7.22
C ILE A 292 -6.63 0.81 -8.19
N ARG A 293 -7.76 0.32 -7.68
CA ARG A 293 -8.92 -0.06 -8.50
C ARG A 293 -9.47 1.13 -9.27
N ALA A 294 -9.56 2.30 -8.64
CA ALA A 294 -9.98 3.53 -9.33
C ALA A 294 -9.09 3.85 -10.52
N ARG A 295 -7.77 3.87 -10.31
CA ARG A 295 -6.80 4.20 -11.36
C ARG A 295 -6.74 3.13 -12.43
N PHE A 296 -6.84 1.86 -12.05
CA PHE A 296 -6.84 0.74 -12.98
C PHE A 296 -8.07 0.77 -13.89
N CYS A 297 -9.28 0.91 -13.33
CA CYS A 297 -10.51 1.05 -14.10
C CYS A 297 -10.47 2.27 -15.04
N GLU A 298 -9.97 3.41 -14.59
CA GLU A 298 -9.79 4.60 -15.44
C GLU A 298 -8.94 4.29 -16.68
N ARG A 299 -7.81 3.60 -16.47
CA ARG A 299 -6.89 3.26 -17.55
C ARG A 299 -7.47 2.23 -18.51
N LEU A 300 -8.18 1.23 -18.00
CA LEU A 300 -8.87 0.25 -18.84
C LEU A 300 -9.92 0.90 -19.73
N VAL A 301 -10.74 1.81 -19.21
CA VAL A 301 -11.73 2.57 -20.00
C VAL A 301 -11.03 3.43 -21.04
N GLN A 302 -9.95 4.11 -20.68
CA GLN A 302 -9.18 4.98 -21.57
C GLN A 302 -8.59 4.21 -22.77
N ILE A 303 -8.02 3.03 -22.53
CA ILE A 303 -7.43 2.18 -23.59
C ILE A 303 -8.51 1.57 -24.47
N GLY A 304 -9.68 1.26 -23.91
CA GLY A 304 -10.87 0.88 -24.70
C GLY A 304 -11.40 1.97 -25.62
N GLY A 305 -10.77 3.16 -25.64
CA GLY A 305 -11.12 4.28 -26.52
C GLY A 305 -12.33 5.11 -26.07
N ASP A 306 -12.82 4.91 -24.84
CA ASP A 306 -13.96 5.66 -24.30
C ASP A 306 -13.48 6.95 -23.59
N SER A 307 -14.10 8.08 -23.96
CA SER A 307 -13.78 9.39 -23.39
C SER A 307 -14.21 9.53 -21.90
N ARG A 308 -15.05 8.61 -21.40
CA ARG A 308 -15.59 8.60 -20.05
C ARG A 308 -14.66 7.92 -19.03
N ALA A 309 -13.36 7.92 -19.25
CA ALA A 309 -12.37 7.32 -18.33
C ALA A 309 -12.52 7.79 -16.88
N HIS A 310 -12.93 9.05 -16.65
CA HIS A 310 -13.21 9.59 -15.31
C HIS A 310 -14.35 8.82 -14.59
N LEU A 311 -15.35 8.31 -15.32
CA LEU A 311 -16.39 7.44 -14.73
C LEU A 311 -15.82 6.08 -14.33
N GLY A 312 -14.87 5.53 -15.09
CA GLY A 312 -14.12 4.34 -14.71
C GLY A 312 -13.37 4.51 -13.38
N PHE A 313 -12.73 5.68 -13.20
CA PHE A 313 -12.08 6.03 -11.93
C PHE A 313 -13.06 6.00 -10.76
N LEU A 314 -14.20 6.67 -10.90
CA LEU A 314 -15.20 6.74 -9.84
C LEU A 314 -15.83 5.38 -9.54
N MET A 315 -16.09 4.59 -10.59
CA MET A 315 -16.59 3.22 -10.43
C MET A 315 -15.64 2.36 -9.60
N GLY A 316 -14.36 2.35 -9.95
CA GLY A 316 -13.36 1.63 -9.20
C GLY A 316 -13.27 2.08 -7.74
N LEU A 317 -13.29 3.40 -7.50
CA LEU A 317 -13.25 4.00 -6.17
C LEU A 317 -14.45 3.58 -5.32
N PHE A 318 -15.65 3.69 -5.88
CA PHE A 318 -16.90 3.45 -5.14
C PHE A 318 -17.29 1.98 -5.04
N SER A 319 -16.60 1.10 -5.75
CA SER A 319 -16.84 -0.34 -5.67
C SER A 319 -16.46 -0.98 -4.32
N LEU A 320 -15.83 -0.21 -3.42
CA LEU A 320 -15.47 -0.56 -2.03
C LEU A 320 -16.09 0.38 -0.99
N LEU A 321 -17.16 1.09 -1.36
CA LEU A 321 -17.79 2.08 -0.50
C LEU A 321 -18.46 1.44 0.72
N ASP A 322 -19.00 0.26 0.56
CA ASP A 322 -19.55 -0.57 1.62
C ASP A 322 -18.56 -0.80 2.77
N GLY A 323 -17.34 -1.21 2.43
CA GLY A 323 -16.25 -1.37 3.40
C GLY A 323 -15.81 -0.05 4.03
N LEU A 324 -15.79 1.05 3.28
CA LEU A 324 -15.39 2.38 3.78
C LEU A 324 -16.44 2.99 4.73
N LEU A 325 -17.72 2.73 4.49
CA LEU A 325 -18.83 3.35 5.22
C LEU A 325 -19.46 2.44 6.27
N ASP A 326 -19.22 1.12 6.25
CA ASP A 326 -19.94 0.07 7.01
C ASP A 326 -21.44 0.07 6.72
N LEU A 327 -21.80 0.22 5.45
CA LEU A 327 -23.18 0.22 4.98
C LEU A 327 -23.30 -0.72 3.78
N PRO A 328 -24.49 -1.34 3.55
CA PRO A 328 -24.76 -2.04 2.29
C PRO A 328 -24.46 -1.12 1.11
N ILE A 329 -23.88 -1.68 0.03
CA ILE A 329 -23.47 -0.88 -1.14
C ILE A 329 -24.65 -0.14 -1.77
N GLU A 330 -25.84 -0.73 -1.75
CA GLU A 330 -27.08 -0.14 -2.25
C GLU A 330 -27.45 1.14 -1.49
N GLU A 331 -27.36 1.11 -0.16
CA GLU A 331 -27.63 2.27 0.70
C GLU A 331 -26.57 3.34 0.52
N ALA A 332 -25.29 2.95 0.43
CA ALA A 332 -24.19 3.88 0.20
C ALA A 332 -24.35 4.62 -1.14
N LEU A 333 -24.68 3.90 -2.21
CA LEU A 333 -24.90 4.48 -3.54
C LEU A 333 -26.17 5.32 -3.62
N ALA A 334 -27.24 4.96 -2.90
CA ALA A 334 -28.50 5.74 -2.87
C ALA A 334 -28.31 7.16 -2.31
N THR A 335 -27.29 7.36 -1.45
CA THR A 335 -26.97 8.70 -0.91
C THR A 335 -26.24 9.60 -1.94
N MET A 336 -25.82 9.04 -3.08
CA MET A 336 -25.02 9.70 -4.09
C MET A 336 -25.80 9.78 -5.41
N LYS A 337 -25.68 10.91 -6.09
CA LYS A 337 -26.21 11.07 -7.47
C LYS A 337 -25.15 10.58 -8.48
N LEU A 338 -24.97 9.26 -8.54
CA LEU A 338 -24.06 8.66 -9.52
C LEU A 338 -24.70 8.55 -10.91
N CYS A 339 -23.83 8.51 -11.92
CA CYS A 339 -24.25 8.11 -13.27
C CYS A 339 -24.89 6.70 -13.20
N PRO A 340 -26.07 6.49 -13.81
CA PRO A 340 -26.77 5.21 -13.78
C PRO A 340 -25.94 4.03 -14.29
N GLU A 341 -25.05 4.24 -15.25
CA GLU A 341 -24.17 3.21 -15.80
C GLU A 341 -23.17 2.72 -14.72
N VAL A 342 -22.54 3.66 -13.99
CA VAL A 342 -21.62 3.34 -12.89
C VAL A 342 -22.34 2.61 -11.76
N SER A 343 -23.51 3.09 -11.37
CA SER A 343 -24.31 2.44 -10.30
C SER A 343 -24.69 1.02 -10.67
N ARG A 344 -25.17 0.78 -11.90
CA ARG A 344 -25.53 -0.56 -12.38
C ARG A 344 -24.32 -1.49 -12.43
N ALA A 345 -23.16 -1.00 -12.87
CA ALA A 345 -21.94 -1.80 -12.89
C ALA A 345 -21.50 -2.22 -11.48
N ILE A 346 -21.53 -1.31 -10.51
CA ILE A 346 -21.17 -1.61 -9.11
C ILE A 346 -22.15 -2.61 -8.49
N LEU A 347 -23.46 -2.42 -8.74
CA LEU A 347 -24.54 -3.29 -8.21
C LEU A 347 -24.66 -4.62 -8.96
N GLY A 348 -23.90 -4.85 -10.03
CA GLY A 348 -23.96 -6.07 -10.83
C GLY A 348 -25.25 -6.21 -11.66
N THR A 349 -26.03 -5.14 -11.83
CA THR A 349 -27.29 -5.13 -12.59
C THR A 349 -27.11 -4.69 -14.06
N ALA A 350 -25.88 -4.34 -14.47
CA ALA A 350 -25.56 -4.02 -15.85
C ALA A 350 -25.53 -5.29 -16.74
N GLY A 351 -25.90 -5.17 -18.01
CA GLY A 351 -25.85 -6.27 -18.98
C GLY A 351 -24.43 -6.74 -19.30
N GLU A 352 -24.29 -7.93 -19.89
CA GLU A 352 -22.98 -8.53 -20.21
C GLU A 352 -22.13 -7.72 -21.20
N GLY A 353 -22.76 -6.94 -22.09
CA GLY A 353 -22.09 -6.06 -23.05
C GLY A 353 -21.71 -4.69 -22.50
N ASP A 354 -22.02 -4.41 -21.22
CA ASP A 354 -21.73 -3.10 -20.63
C ASP A 354 -20.23 -2.93 -20.36
N LEU A 355 -19.68 -1.82 -20.85
CA LEU A 355 -18.26 -1.51 -20.72
C LEU A 355 -17.82 -1.43 -19.26
N PHE A 356 -18.55 -0.70 -18.43
CA PHE A 356 -18.17 -0.49 -17.04
C PHE A 356 -18.26 -1.77 -16.22
N ARG A 357 -19.27 -2.62 -16.47
CA ARG A 357 -19.36 -3.95 -15.88
C ARG A 357 -18.12 -4.79 -16.20
N ASN A 358 -17.77 -4.91 -17.48
CA ASN A 358 -16.63 -5.73 -17.92
C ASN A 358 -15.30 -5.19 -17.37
N VAL A 359 -15.14 -3.87 -17.30
CA VAL A 359 -13.96 -3.23 -16.69
C VAL A 359 -13.87 -3.54 -15.19
N LEU A 360 -14.97 -3.45 -14.46
CA LEU A 360 -14.98 -3.73 -13.02
C LEU A 360 -14.78 -5.22 -12.73
N GLU A 361 -15.35 -6.10 -13.54
CA GLU A 361 -15.15 -7.55 -13.47
C GLU A 361 -13.68 -7.91 -13.68
N LEU A 362 -13.04 -7.36 -14.72
CA LEU A 362 -11.61 -7.55 -14.97
C LEU A 362 -10.77 -7.06 -13.78
N ALA A 363 -11.06 -5.88 -13.24
CA ALA A 363 -10.31 -5.35 -12.12
C ALA A 363 -10.42 -6.23 -10.86
N ARG A 364 -11.62 -6.67 -10.51
CA ARG A 364 -11.87 -7.57 -9.37
C ARG A 364 -11.21 -8.93 -9.57
N ALA A 365 -11.33 -9.49 -10.77
CA ALA A 365 -10.71 -10.78 -11.11
C ALA A 365 -9.18 -10.71 -11.02
N PHE A 366 -8.58 -9.61 -11.48
CA PHE A 366 -7.14 -9.41 -11.40
C PHE A 366 -6.65 -9.35 -9.95
N GLU A 367 -7.34 -8.59 -9.09
CA GLU A 367 -7.03 -8.49 -7.66
C GLU A 367 -7.19 -9.82 -6.92
N ALA A 368 -8.15 -10.65 -7.36
CA ALA A 368 -8.41 -11.98 -6.82
C ALA A 368 -7.55 -13.08 -7.46
N ALA A 369 -6.66 -12.73 -8.38
CA ALA A 369 -5.84 -13.68 -9.17
C ALA A 369 -6.68 -14.74 -9.93
N GLN A 370 -7.91 -14.40 -10.33
CA GLN A 370 -8.80 -15.24 -11.13
C GLN A 370 -8.45 -15.10 -12.61
N TRP A 371 -7.31 -15.68 -13.00
CA TRP A 371 -6.67 -15.43 -14.28
C TRP A 371 -7.52 -15.79 -15.50
N ASP A 372 -8.36 -16.83 -15.42
CA ASP A 372 -9.23 -17.22 -16.53
C ASP A 372 -10.28 -16.14 -16.80
N VAL A 373 -10.87 -15.57 -15.73
CA VAL A 373 -11.80 -14.45 -15.82
C VAL A 373 -11.10 -13.18 -16.36
N VAL A 374 -9.84 -12.94 -15.96
CA VAL A 374 -9.02 -11.84 -16.47
C VAL A 374 -8.84 -11.96 -17.99
N ILE A 375 -8.50 -13.17 -18.48
CA ILE A 375 -8.29 -13.43 -19.90
C ILE A 375 -9.57 -13.21 -20.71
N GLU A 376 -10.70 -13.73 -20.23
CA GLU A 376 -11.99 -13.56 -20.88
C GLU A 376 -12.44 -12.09 -20.89
N SER A 377 -12.32 -11.41 -19.75
CA SER A 377 -12.73 -10.01 -19.64
C SER A 377 -11.85 -9.09 -20.48
N ALA A 378 -10.54 -9.31 -20.55
CA ALA A 378 -9.62 -8.59 -21.42
C ALA A 378 -9.99 -8.78 -22.92
N ALA A 379 -10.34 -10.02 -23.32
CA ALA A 379 -10.78 -10.29 -24.68
C ALA A 379 -12.09 -9.57 -25.04
N ARG A 380 -13.09 -9.56 -24.13
CA ARG A 380 -14.34 -8.80 -24.30
C ARG A 380 -14.10 -7.31 -24.45
N LEU A 381 -13.13 -6.75 -23.73
CA LEU A 381 -12.72 -5.35 -23.77
C LEU A 381 -11.79 -5.02 -24.94
N ARG A 382 -11.33 -6.02 -25.69
CA ARG A 382 -10.32 -5.90 -26.77
C ARG A 382 -9.01 -5.26 -26.27
N ILE A 383 -8.64 -5.56 -25.04
CA ILE A 383 -7.39 -5.12 -24.43
C ILE A 383 -6.37 -6.25 -24.57
N GLU A 384 -5.18 -5.91 -25.03
CA GLU A 384 -4.07 -6.85 -25.08
C GLU A 384 -3.68 -7.30 -23.67
N ARG A 385 -3.49 -8.61 -23.50
CA ARG A 385 -3.24 -9.21 -22.18
C ARG A 385 -2.00 -8.64 -21.51
N SER A 386 -0.91 -8.46 -22.25
CA SER A 386 0.32 -7.82 -21.79
C SER A 386 0.10 -6.49 -21.08
N MET A 387 -0.82 -5.68 -21.60
CA MET A 387 -1.12 -4.35 -21.07
C MET A 387 -1.84 -4.40 -19.70
N VAL A 388 -2.59 -5.47 -19.40
CA VAL A 388 -3.39 -5.54 -18.17
C VAL A 388 -2.49 -5.50 -16.94
N GLY A 389 -1.41 -6.28 -16.93
CA GLY A 389 -0.43 -6.32 -15.84
C GLY A 389 0.32 -4.99 -15.67
N GLU A 390 0.75 -4.38 -16.79
CA GLU A 390 1.42 -3.06 -16.77
C GLU A 390 0.52 -1.96 -16.23
N LEU A 391 -0.76 -1.98 -16.60
CA LEU A 391 -1.75 -1.02 -16.14
C LEU A 391 -1.98 -1.14 -14.63
N TYR A 392 -2.06 -2.37 -14.12
CA TYR A 392 -2.22 -2.61 -12.69
C TYR A 392 -0.97 -2.18 -11.90
N ALA A 393 0.22 -2.52 -12.38
CA ALA A 393 1.48 -2.07 -11.78
C ALA A 393 1.60 -0.54 -11.76
N SER A 394 1.24 0.11 -12.88
CA SER A 394 1.20 1.59 -12.98
C SER A 394 0.19 2.20 -11.99
N ALA A 395 -1.00 1.59 -11.83
CA ALA A 395 -2.00 2.04 -10.87
C ALA A 395 -1.52 1.89 -9.43
N THR A 396 -0.80 0.80 -9.13
CA THR A 396 -0.18 0.56 -7.81
C THR A 396 0.86 1.62 -7.47
N LEU A 397 1.76 1.92 -8.42
CA LEU A 397 2.76 2.98 -8.25
C LEU A 397 2.11 4.35 -8.02
N TRP A 398 1.11 4.68 -8.84
CA TRP A 398 0.38 5.93 -8.70
C TRP A 398 -0.28 6.05 -7.33
N SER A 399 -0.93 4.99 -6.83
CA SER A 399 -1.58 4.99 -5.51
C SER A 399 -0.58 5.27 -4.38
N GLN A 400 0.61 4.69 -4.44
CA GLN A 400 1.68 4.94 -3.47
C GLN A 400 2.18 6.39 -3.51
N GLN A 401 2.36 6.96 -4.72
CA GLN A 401 2.77 8.36 -4.88
C GLN A 401 1.72 9.31 -4.27
N VAL A 402 0.45 9.04 -4.53
CA VAL A 402 -0.68 9.78 -3.99
C VAL A 402 -0.70 9.71 -2.46
N LEU A 403 -0.58 8.52 -1.88
CA LEU A 403 -0.57 8.33 -0.42
C LEU A 403 0.64 8.98 0.23
N ARG A 404 1.84 8.89 -0.36
CA ARG A 404 3.03 9.60 0.15
C ARG A 404 2.87 11.12 0.11
N ALA A 405 2.28 11.66 -0.96
CA ALA A 405 1.98 13.08 -1.05
C ALA A 405 0.99 13.51 0.03
N THR A 406 -0.03 12.68 0.27
CA THR A 406 -1.08 12.90 1.26
C THR A 406 -0.56 12.78 2.69
N ALA A 407 0.29 11.80 2.98
CA ALA A 407 0.94 11.65 4.29
C ALA A 407 1.82 12.87 4.63
N ARG A 408 2.51 13.45 3.64
CA ARG A 408 3.23 14.73 3.81
C ARG A 408 2.28 15.90 4.10
N MET A 409 1.04 15.84 3.61
CA MET A 409 0.00 16.85 3.90
C MET A 409 -0.61 16.70 5.29
N THR A 410 -0.69 15.47 5.81
CA THR A 410 -1.28 15.17 7.12
C THR A 410 -0.25 15.08 8.22
N ASP A 411 1.04 15.19 7.90
CA ASP A 411 2.11 15.20 8.90
C ASP A 411 1.95 16.39 9.85
N THR A 412 0.99 16.27 10.75
CA THR A 412 1.07 16.87 12.08
C THR A 412 2.18 16.10 12.78
N ARG A 413 3.42 16.56 12.55
CA ARG A 413 4.62 15.99 13.12
C ARG A 413 4.34 15.65 14.57
N LYS A 414 4.56 14.43 15.00
CA LYS A 414 4.34 13.95 16.38
C LYS A 414 5.00 14.86 17.42
N HIS A 415 5.90 15.73 16.96
CA HIS A 415 6.59 16.74 17.77
C HIS A 415 6.63 18.06 17.00
N GLY A 416 5.88 19.07 17.48
CA GLY A 416 5.92 20.41 16.94
C GLY A 416 7.38 20.91 16.88
N ARG A 417 7.79 21.50 15.75
CA ARG A 417 9.08 22.19 15.67
C ARG A 417 8.90 23.61 16.15
N ARG A 418 9.83 24.05 17.00
CA ARG A 418 9.91 25.45 17.40
C ARG A 418 11.07 26.14 16.68
N ALA A 419 10.83 27.35 16.24
CA ALA A 419 11.92 28.19 15.75
C ALA A 419 12.92 28.41 16.89
N LEU A 420 14.17 28.07 16.64
CA LEU A 420 15.26 28.23 17.58
C LEU A 420 16.41 28.89 16.80
N ALA A 421 16.67 30.15 17.09
CA ALA A 421 17.77 30.88 16.47
C ALA A 421 19.05 30.72 17.30
N GLY A 422 20.07 30.13 16.71
CA GLY A 422 21.38 29.95 17.35
C GLY A 422 22.38 29.40 16.38
N THR A 423 23.65 29.38 16.78
CA THR A 423 24.75 28.77 16.06
C THR A 423 25.33 27.68 16.94
N MET A 424 25.61 26.51 16.36
CA MET A 424 26.21 25.38 17.04
C MET A 424 27.29 24.74 16.19
N GLN A 425 28.17 23.99 16.81
CA GLN A 425 29.09 23.12 16.11
C GLN A 425 28.48 21.74 15.98
N VAL A 426 28.61 21.17 14.79
CA VAL A 426 28.16 19.80 14.49
C VAL A 426 29.37 19.00 14.05
N LEU A 427 29.52 17.81 14.61
CA LEU A 427 30.60 16.88 14.30
C LEU A 427 30.08 15.87 13.27
N LEU A 428 30.70 15.88 12.10
CA LEU A 428 30.47 14.86 11.06
C LEU A 428 31.25 13.60 11.40
N ASP A 429 30.57 12.47 11.37
CA ASP A 429 31.19 11.15 11.46
C ASP A 429 31.16 10.50 10.06
N PRO A 430 32.24 10.65 9.26
CA PRO A 430 32.24 10.19 7.87
C PRO A 430 32.52 8.69 7.73
N GLY A 431 32.62 7.90 8.81
CA GLY A 431 32.97 6.48 8.73
C GLY A 431 34.40 6.18 8.24
N SER A 432 35.18 7.20 7.89
CA SER A 432 36.50 7.08 7.29
C SER A 432 37.68 7.71 8.09
N GLY A 433 37.48 7.91 9.39
CA GLY A 433 38.57 8.16 10.33
C GLY A 433 39.05 9.61 10.52
N ARG A 434 38.42 10.64 9.91
CA ARG A 434 38.68 12.04 10.23
C ARG A 434 37.39 12.75 10.59
N GLU A 435 37.23 13.03 11.86
CA GLU A 435 36.15 13.88 12.37
C GLU A 435 36.27 15.30 11.78
N ARG A 436 35.17 15.84 11.28
CA ARG A 436 35.12 17.22 10.76
C ARG A 436 34.06 18.00 11.54
N ILE A 437 34.44 19.18 11.98
CA ILE A 437 33.54 20.09 12.69
C ILE A 437 33.02 21.13 11.70
N LEU A 438 31.70 21.31 11.66
CA LEU A 438 31.03 22.33 10.88
C LEU A 438 30.29 23.31 11.80
N ASN A 439 30.34 24.59 11.43
CA ASN A 439 29.49 25.58 12.04
C ASN A 439 28.11 25.56 11.38
N ALA A 440 27.07 25.35 12.17
CA ALA A 440 25.71 25.27 11.73
C ALA A 440 24.84 26.35 12.42
N ARG A 441 24.00 27.00 11.64
CA ARG A 441 22.93 27.84 12.19
C ARG A 441 21.70 26.99 12.42
N VAL A 442 21.19 26.94 13.64
CA VAL A 442 19.95 26.27 13.97
C VAL A 442 18.78 27.13 13.54
N LEU A 443 17.81 26.52 12.87
CA LEU A 443 16.60 27.19 12.38
C LEU A 443 15.37 26.76 13.18
N ASN A 444 15.26 25.50 13.49
CA ASN A 444 14.20 24.97 14.34
C ASN A 444 14.59 23.60 14.94
N VAL A 445 13.93 23.27 16.04
CA VAL A 445 14.15 22.05 16.81
C VAL A 445 12.82 21.40 17.19
N SER A 446 12.82 20.08 17.30
CA SER A 446 11.74 19.28 17.89
C SER A 446 12.36 18.16 18.73
N LYS A 447 11.53 17.43 19.47
CA LYS A 447 12.00 16.30 20.29
C LYS A 447 12.86 15.27 19.53
N MET A 448 12.59 15.06 18.25
CA MET A 448 13.25 14.03 17.41
C MET A 448 13.98 14.59 16.19
N GLY A 449 14.01 15.90 15.99
CA GLY A 449 14.60 16.45 14.78
C GLY A 449 15.12 17.88 14.93
N LEU A 450 16.12 18.19 14.11
CA LEU A 450 16.78 19.50 14.08
C LEU A 450 16.89 19.94 12.62
N GLN A 451 16.63 21.21 12.36
CA GLN A 451 16.90 21.81 11.05
C GLN A 451 18.01 22.85 11.22
N ILE A 452 19.07 22.67 10.44
CA ILE A 452 20.25 23.52 10.45
C ILE A 452 20.54 24.06 9.06
N GLN A 453 21.27 25.14 9.02
CA GLN A 453 21.85 25.71 7.82
C GLN A 453 23.38 25.65 7.92
N VAL A 454 24.02 25.07 6.89
CA VAL A 454 25.48 24.89 6.82
C VAL A 454 26.05 25.45 5.52
N GLY A 455 27.37 25.64 5.46
CA GLY A 455 28.06 26.20 4.30
C GLY A 455 28.34 25.20 3.18
N GLU A 456 28.27 23.89 3.45
CA GLU A 456 28.59 22.83 2.48
C GLU A 456 27.47 21.79 2.40
N GLN A 457 27.47 21.03 1.29
CA GLN A 457 26.50 19.97 1.06
C GLN A 457 26.84 18.74 1.91
N LEU A 458 25.82 18.21 2.61
CA LEU A 458 25.92 16.97 3.35
C LEU A 458 25.15 15.85 2.63
N SER A 459 25.78 14.69 2.50
CA SER A 459 25.14 13.52 1.92
C SER A 459 24.03 13.00 2.85
N THR A 460 22.91 12.55 2.28
CA THR A 460 21.86 11.87 3.03
C THR A 460 22.43 10.60 3.68
N ARG A 461 21.89 10.23 4.85
CA ARG A 461 22.36 9.12 5.70
C ARG A 461 23.73 9.36 6.38
N THR A 462 24.36 10.51 6.22
CA THR A 462 25.52 10.88 7.04
C THR A 462 25.08 11.08 8.49
N TYR A 463 25.86 10.58 9.44
CA TYR A 463 25.61 10.80 10.86
C TYR A 463 26.32 12.07 11.34
N VAL A 464 25.62 12.81 12.20
CA VAL A 464 26.07 14.07 12.74
C VAL A 464 25.88 14.05 14.24
N SER A 465 26.91 14.30 15.01
CA SER A 465 26.82 14.44 16.46
C SER A 465 26.69 15.92 16.83
N CYS A 466 25.73 16.21 17.67
CA CYS A 466 25.44 17.54 18.20
C CYS A 466 25.60 17.53 19.71
N ASN A 467 26.27 18.52 20.24
CA ASN A 467 26.36 18.72 21.69
C ASN A 467 26.52 20.23 21.98
N ASP A 468 25.42 20.88 22.24
CA ASP A 468 25.38 22.31 22.58
C ASP A 468 24.58 22.54 23.85
N THR A 469 25.29 22.84 24.93
CA THR A 469 24.69 23.05 26.25
C THR A 469 23.88 24.33 26.32
N LYS A 470 24.20 25.36 25.51
CA LYS A 470 23.50 26.67 25.51
C LYS A 470 22.12 26.52 24.82
N LEU A 471 22.05 25.73 23.78
CA LEU A 471 20.79 25.45 23.08
C LEU A 471 20.06 24.22 23.67
N GLY A 472 20.70 23.52 24.60
CA GLY A 472 20.14 22.28 25.18
C GLY A 472 19.95 21.15 24.19
N ILE A 473 20.77 21.10 23.14
CA ILE A 473 20.70 20.11 22.06
C ILE A 473 21.86 19.12 22.21
N SER A 474 21.54 17.84 22.37
CA SER A 474 22.56 16.78 22.44
C SER A 474 22.06 15.51 21.78
N GLY A 475 22.94 14.81 21.09
CA GLY A 475 22.63 13.50 20.50
C GLY A 475 23.25 13.30 19.12
N ARG A 476 23.04 12.11 18.55
CA ARG A 476 23.50 11.73 17.21
C ARG A 476 22.31 11.69 16.26
N GLY A 477 22.34 12.53 15.24
CA GLY A 477 21.33 12.64 14.20
C GLY A 477 21.81 12.11 12.86
N CYS A 478 20.87 11.64 12.04
CA CYS A 478 21.08 11.22 10.66
C CYS A 478 20.56 12.27 9.69
N VAL A 479 21.34 12.64 8.68
CA VAL A 479 20.92 13.56 7.61
C VAL A 479 19.81 12.91 6.80
N ARG A 480 18.62 13.50 6.82
CA ARG A 480 17.44 13.04 6.07
C ARG A 480 17.28 13.75 4.73
N TYR A 481 17.62 15.01 4.69
CA TYR A 481 17.66 15.79 3.45
C TYR A 481 18.69 16.91 3.55
N CYS A 482 19.19 17.32 2.38
CA CYS A 482 20.07 18.46 2.22
C CYS A 482 19.65 19.20 0.94
N THR A 483 19.21 20.45 1.06
CA THR A 483 18.75 21.25 -0.08
C THR A 483 19.51 22.57 -0.14
N HIS A 484 19.91 22.99 -1.34
CA HIS A 484 20.56 24.28 -1.55
C HIS A 484 19.55 25.42 -1.46
N SER A 485 19.85 26.44 -0.68
CA SER A 485 19.01 27.63 -0.52
C SER A 485 19.84 28.88 -0.26
N LYS A 486 19.77 29.87 -1.15
CA LYS A 486 20.42 31.18 -1.04
C LYS A 486 21.92 31.11 -0.70
N GLY A 487 22.69 30.28 -1.45
CA GLY A 487 24.13 30.12 -1.26
C GLY A 487 24.57 29.29 -0.04
N LYS A 488 23.64 28.67 0.66
CA LYS A 488 23.87 27.77 1.80
C LYS A 488 23.04 26.50 1.66
N TYR A 489 23.29 25.51 2.51
CA TYR A 489 22.57 24.26 2.51
C TYR A 489 21.66 24.13 3.73
N LEU A 490 20.42 23.79 3.48
CA LEU A 490 19.41 23.51 4.50
C LEU A 490 19.41 22.01 4.76
N VAL A 491 19.73 21.59 5.98
CA VAL A 491 19.88 20.20 6.36
C VAL A 491 18.86 19.82 7.43
N GLY A 492 18.12 18.74 7.18
CA GLY A 492 17.25 18.12 8.19
C GLY A 492 17.91 16.93 8.83
N LEU A 493 18.05 16.96 10.15
CA LEU A 493 18.56 15.88 10.98
C LEU A 493 17.43 15.19 11.74
N GLU A 494 17.49 13.88 11.83
CA GLU A 494 16.60 13.06 12.66
C GLU A 494 17.41 12.28 13.68
N PHE A 495 16.96 12.29 14.93
CA PHE A 495 17.63 11.68 16.08
C PHE A 495 16.85 10.47 16.55
N SER A 496 17.45 9.29 16.56
CA SER A 496 16.82 8.04 17.02
C SER A 496 16.54 8.04 18.52
N GLY A 497 17.38 8.69 19.33
CA GLY A 497 17.23 8.84 20.78
C GLY A 497 16.64 10.19 21.22
N GLY A 498 16.21 11.03 20.26
CA GLY A 498 15.78 12.40 20.53
C GLY A 498 16.93 13.40 20.57
N THR A 499 16.58 14.71 20.51
CA THR A 499 17.55 15.82 20.49
C THR A 499 18.05 16.23 21.86
N GLY A 500 17.58 15.60 22.93
CA GLY A 500 17.84 16.05 24.32
C GLY A 500 17.19 17.38 24.68
N TRP A 501 16.69 18.11 23.69
CA TRP A 501 16.10 19.43 23.89
C TRP A 501 14.81 19.38 24.72
N LYS A 502 14.78 20.21 25.75
CA LYS A 502 13.60 20.40 26.61
C LYS A 502 12.94 21.73 26.25
N ASP A 503 11.65 21.69 25.99
CA ASP A 503 10.87 22.88 25.70
C ASP A 503 10.84 23.79 26.94
N PRO A 504 11.42 25.01 26.89
CA PRO A 504 11.48 25.90 28.06
C PRO A 504 10.11 26.45 28.48
N LEU A 505 9.04 26.18 27.69
CA LEU A 505 7.66 26.60 28.01
C LEU A 505 6.78 25.41 28.45
N LYS A 506 7.36 24.25 28.67
CA LYS A 506 6.76 23.09 29.32
C LYS A 506 7.54 22.76 30.57
#